data_5db45fa2bc91469e8a568d1d23b88e5d
#
_entry.id   5db45fa2bc91469e8a568d1d23b88e5d
#
_cell.length_a   1.000
_cell.length_b   1.000
_cell.length_c   1.000
_cell.angle_alpha   90.00
_cell.angle_beta   90.00
_cell.angle_gamma   90.00
#
_symmetry.space_group_name_H-M   'P 1'
#
loop_
_entity.id
_entity.type
_entity.pdbx_description
1 polymer ?
#
loop_
_entity_poly.entity_id
_entity_poly.type
_entity_poly.pdbx_seq_one_letter_code
_entity_poly.pdbx_strand_id
1 'polypeptide(L)'
;MKKIICLFPFLLAACTTLPTSSEYLLRGDGYFKDGHAGKAVQSYTKALKLNPDNLEGYASRGAVYFFLGEYDLAEADFLRVLQDNPYQVDAYTAYASTLAAKGDFENALSVLNLASGLKPDKVEIFFSRGGVNFMLDRYEDAVRDYTSVINLHPAAEVYNARGAVYMKMGKTDLAEKDFNTAKTAKIPEKLNIYSMVD
;
A
#
# COMPACT_ATOMS: atom_id res chain seq x y z
N MET A 1 2.42 -70.74 28.61
CA MET A 1 2.99 -69.76 27.72
C MET A 1 1.87 -69.18 26.85
N LYS A 2 1.29 -68.06 27.23
CA LYS A 2 0.21 -67.40 26.45
C LYS A 2 0.85 -66.35 25.55
N LYS A 3 0.73 -66.53 24.23
CA LYS A 3 1.13 -65.55 23.24
C LYS A 3 0.08 -64.43 23.20
N ILE A 4 0.46 -63.23 23.63
CA ILE A 4 -0.34 -62.03 23.42
C ILE A 4 -0.03 -61.53 22.04
N ILE A 5 -1.01 -61.65 21.13
CA ILE A 5 -0.97 -61.04 19.81
C ILE A 5 -1.48 -59.60 19.99
N CYS A 6 -0.55 -58.67 20.03
CA CYS A 6 -0.90 -57.23 19.89
C CYS A 6 -1.20 -56.94 18.44
N LEU A 7 -2.48 -56.94 18.08
CA LEU A 7 -2.96 -56.29 16.86
C LEU A 7 -3.04 -54.80 17.10
N PHE A 8 -1.98 -54.09 16.71
CA PHE A 8 -2.05 -52.62 16.54
C PHE A 8 -2.56 -52.34 15.12
N PRO A 9 -3.76 -51.76 14.98
CA PRO A 9 -4.11 -51.23 13.66
C PRO A 9 -3.23 -50.00 13.44
N PHE A 10 -2.47 -50.01 12.36
CA PHE A 10 -1.80 -48.84 11.82
C PHE A 10 -2.87 -47.79 11.47
N LEU A 11 -3.24 -46.94 12.36
CA LEU A 11 -3.80 -45.62 12.04
C LEU A 11 -2.64 -44.78 11.54
N LEU A 12 -2.42 -44.79 10.24
CA LEU A 12 -1.78 -43.71 9.52
C LEU A 12 -2.71 -42.50 9.67
N ALA A 13 -2.69 -41.88 10.87
CA ALA A 13 -3.15 -40.52 11.00
C ALA A 13 -2.22 -39.71 10.10
N ALA A 14 -2.70 -39.38 8.90
CA ALA A 14 -2.11 -38.32 8.12
C ALA A 14 -2.03 -37.11 9.07
N CYS A 15 -0.82 -36.84 9.56
CA CYS A 15 -0.55 -35.68 10.38
C CYS A 15 -0.70 -34.47 9.44
N THR A 16 -1.94 -34.06 9.23
CA THR A 16 -2.22 -32.80 8.56
C THR A 16 -1.77 -31.73 9.55
N THR A 17 -0.54 -31.27 9.36
CA THR A 17 -0.05 -30.12 10.11
C THR A 17 -1.03 -28.97 9.86
N LEU A 18 -1.53 -28.41 10.95
CA LEU A 18 -2.40 -27.24 10.84
C LEU A 18 -1.60 -26.11 10.14
N PRO A 19 -2.24 -25.37 9.24
CA PRO A 19 -1.56 -24.30 8.53
C PRO A 19 -0.99 -23.27 9.51
N THR A 20 0.24 -22.85 9.23
CA THR A 20 0.96 -21.82 10.00
C THR A 20 0.46 -20.41 9.65
N SER A 21 0.87 -19.41 10.44
CA SER A 21 0.61 -18.00 10.15
C SER A 21 1.12 -17.63 8.75
N SER A 22 2.35 -18.02 8.41
CA SER A 22 2.97 -17.73 7.11
C SER A 22 2.22 -18.37 5.94
N GLU A 23 1.72 -19.60 6.10
CA GLU A 23 0.91 -20.25 5.05
C GLU A 23 -0.42 -19.54 4.84
N TYR A 24 -1.02 -18.98 5.91
CA TYR A 24 -2.22 -18.17 5.76
C TYR A 24 -1.93 -16.81 5.11
N LEU A 25 -0.77 -16.18 5.34
CA LEU A 25 -0.37 -14.97 4.62
C LEU A 25 -0.27 -15.26 3.12
N LEU A 26 0.51 -16.26 2.73
CA LEU A 26 0.66 -16.66 1.32
C LEU A 26 -0.68 -17.00 0.64
N ARG A 27 -1.61 -17.63 1.36
CA ARG A 27 -2.97 -17.86 0.84
C ARG A 27 -3.73 -16.56 0.66
N GLY A 28 -3.56 -15.60 1.57
CA GLY A 28 -4.13 -14.25 1.47
C GLY A 28 -3.66 -13.55 0.20
N ASP A 29 -2.34 -13.53 -0.03
CA ASP A 29 -1.73 -12.93 -1.20
C ASP A 29 -2.24 -13.58 -2.50
N GLY A 30 -2.29 -14.92 -2.53
CA GLY A 30 -2.86 -15.67 -3.65
C GLY A 30 -4.32 -15.28 -3.92
N TYR A 31 -5.17 -15.25 -2.90
CA TYR A 31 -6.56 -14.86 -3.07
C TYR A 31 -6.71 -13.41 -3.54
N PHE A 32 -5.89 -12.50 -3.05
CA PHE A 32 -5.93 -11.11 -3.49
C PHE A 32 -5.51 -10.96 -4.95
N LYS A 33 -4.43 -11.63 -5.34
CA LYS A 33 -3.96 -11.68 -6.73
C LYS A 33 -5.02 -12.25 -7.69
N ASP A 34 -5.78 -13.25 -7.24
CA ASP A 34 -6.87 -13.85 -8.00
C ASP A 34 -8.19 -13.04 -7.96
N GLY A 35 -8.19 -11.83 -7.36
CA GLY A 35 -9.36 -10.95 -7.26
C GLY A 35 -10.37 -11.35 -6.16
N HIS A 36 -9.99 -12.25 -5.26
CA HIS A 36 -10.86 -12.74 -4.17
C HIS A 36 -10.60 -12.00 -2.85
N ALA A 37 -10.75 -10.66 -2.85
CA ALA A 37 -10.40 -9.80 -1.71
C ALA A 37 -11.03 -10.25 -0.36
N GLY A 38 -12.29 -10.67 -0.34
CA GLY A 38 -12.92 -11.18 0.89
C GLY A 38 -12.28 -12.46 1.45
N LYS A 39 -11.77 -13.36 0.59
CA LYS A 39 -11.03 -14.55 1.02
C LYS A 39 -9.62 -14.18 1.50
N ALA A 40 -9.01 -13.17 0.90
CA ALA A 40 -7.73 -12.64 1.33
C ALA A 40 -7.83 -12.10 2.78
N VAL A 41 -8.81 -11.23 3.07
CA VAL A 41 -9.07 -10.74 4.44
C VAL A 41 -9.25 -11.88 5.45
N GLN A 42 -10.02 -12.91 5.09
CA GLN A 42 -10.20 -14.08 5.97
C GLN A 42 -8.89 -14.81 6.25
N SER A 43 -8.04 -14.96 5.24
CA SER A 43 -6.75 -15.62 5.35
C SER A 43 -5.79 -14.82 6.22
N TYR A 44 -5.63 -13.52 5.98
CA TYR A 44 -4.80 -12.64 6.82
C TYR A 44 -5.31 -12.59 8.26
N THR A 45 -6.64 -12.57 8.47
CA THR A 45 -7.20 -12.62 9.82
C THR A 45 -6.87 -13.92 10.55
N LYS A 46 -6.82 -15.05 9.83
CA LYS A 46 -6.37 -16.34 10.42
C LYS A 46 -4.87 -16.29 10.72
N ALA A 47 -4.07 -15.72 9.84
CA ALA A 47 -2.63 -15.55 10.06
C ALA A 47 -2.37 -14.72 11.32
N LEU A 48 -3.07 -13.60 11.48
CA LEU A 48 -2.95 -12.70 12.64
C LEU A 48 -3.49 -13.31 13.96
N LYS A 49 -4.48 -14.21 13.87
CA LYS A 49 -4.90 -14.99 15.06
C LYS A 49 -3.82 -15.95 15.55
N LEU A 50 -3.02 -16.50 14.63
CA LEU A 50 -1.91 -17.41 14.97
C LEU A 50 -0.64 -16.65 15.39
N ASN A 51 -0.40 -15.47 14.80
CA ASN A 51 0.70 -14.59 15.13
C ASN A 51 0.23 -13.12 15.16
N PRO A 52 -0.19 -12.61 16.33
CA PRO A 52 -0.70 -11.25 16.49
C PRO A 52 0.35 -10.15 16.30
N ASP A 53 1.64 -10.48 16.30
CA ASP A 53 2.73 -9.52 16.13
C ASP A 53 3.24 -9.44 14.68
N ASN A 54 2.55 -10.10 13.75
CA ASN A 54 2.93 -10.09 12.35
C ASN A 54 2.50 -8.78 11.65
N LEU A 55 3.43 -7.82 11.56
CA LEU A 55 3.17 -6.51 10.96
C LEU A 55 2.87 -6.59 9.45
N GLU A 56 3.47 -7.55 8.73
CA GLU A 56 3.17 -7.81 7.32
C GLU A 56 1.71 -8.21 7.12
N GLY A 57 1.19 -9.06 8.00
CA GLY A 57 -0.21 -9.48 7.99
C GLY A 57 -1.18 -8.31 8.17
N TYR A 58 -0.87 -7.36 9.06
CA TYR A 58 -1.65 -6.13 9.21
C TYR A 58 -1.52 -5.25 7.97
N ALA A 59 -0.31 -5.00 7.46
CA ALA A 59 -0.11 -4.19 6.27
C ALA A 59 -0.87 -4.75 5.05
N SER A 60 -0.76 -6.05 4.79
CA SER A 60 -1.45 -6.73 3.70
C SER A 60 -2.98 -6.69 3.87
N ARG A 61 -3.49 -6.93 5.08
CA ARG A 61 -4.93 -6.87 5.34
C ARG A 61 -5.46 -5.44 5.20
N GLY A 62 -4.74 -4.47 5.73
CA GLY A 62 -5.05 -3.05 5.59
C GLY A 62 -5.12 -2.60 4.13
N ALA A 63 -4.18 -3.06 3.29
CA ALA A 63 -4.21 -2.79 1.86
C ALA A 63 -5.44 -3.39 1.17
N VAL A 64 -5.86 -4.60 1.56
CA VAL A 64 -7.10 -5.20 1.03
C VAL A 64 -8.34 -4.48 1.54
N TYR A 65 -8.37 -4.05 2.79
CA TYR A 65 -9.47 -3.22 3.30
C TYR A 65 -9.57 -1.88 2.56
N PHE A 66 -8.42 -1.23 2.29
CA PHE A 66 -8.39 -0.01 1.48
C PHE A 66 -8.98 -0.25 0.09
N PHE A 67 -8.57 -1.34 -0.59
CA PHE A 67 -9.10 -1.73 -1.90
C PHE A 67 -10.62 -1.96 -1.88
N LEU A 68 -11.15 -2.49 -0.78
CA LEU A 68 -12.59 -2.72 -0.59
C LEU A 68 -13.37 -1.45 -0.20
N GLY A 69 -12.69 -0.32 0.05
CA GLY A 69 -13.31 0.90 0.55
C GLY A 69 -13.62 0.90 2.05
N GLU A 70 -13.15 -0.13 2.77
CA GLU A 70 -13.30 -0.28 4.22
C GLU A 70 -12.21 0.52 4.95
N TYR A 71 -12.24 1.84 4.77
CA TYR A 71 -11.15 2.72 5.17
C TYR A 71 -10.90 2.75 6.68
N ASP A 72 -11.91 2.62 7.53
CA ASP A 72 -11.72 2.59 8.97
C ASP A 72 -10.97 1.33 9.43
N LEU A 73 -11.20 0.20 8.77
CA LEU A 73 -10.47 -1.04 9.03
C LEU A 73 -9.03 -0.98 8.50
N ALA A 74 -8.84 -0.38 7.34
CA ALA A 74 -7.50 -0.14 6.77
C ALA A 74 -6.67 0.76 7.68
N GLU A 75 -7.24 1.87 8.15
CA GLU A 75 -6.62 2.80 9.09
C GLU A 75 -6.16 2.08 10.36
N ALA A 76 -7.05 1.29 10.98
CA ALA A 76 -6.72 0.55 12.20
C ALA A 76 -5.53 -0.41 11.99
N ASP A 77 -5.47 -1.10 10.85
CA ASP A 77 -4.39 -2.02 10.53
C ASP A 77 -3.06 -1.26 10.29
N PHE A 78 -3.06 -0.16 9.55
CA PHE A 78 -1.84 0.64 9.31
C PHE A 78 -1.34 1.32 10.60
N LEU A 79 -2.24 1.82 11.45
CA LEU A 79 -1.85 2.36 12.76
C LEU A 79 -1.22 1.29 13.65
N ARG A 80 -1.71 0.03 13.60
CA ARG A 80 -1.08 -1.09 14.31
C ARG A 80 0.35 -1.32 13.85
N VAL A 81 0.60 -1.26 12.53
CA VAL A 81 1.96 -1.35 11.97
C VAL A 81 2.84 -0.22 12.49
N LEU A 82 2.37 1.02 12.43
CA LEU A 82 3.13 2.20 12.83
C LEU A 82 3.39 2.27 14.34
N GLN A 83 2.51 1.73 15.16
CA GLN A 83 2.69 1.62 16.61
C GLN A 83 3.89 0.75 16.97
N ASP A 84 4.07 -0.37 16.28
CA ASP A 84 5.16 -1.31 16.56
C ASP A 84 6.44 -0.98 15.77
N ASN A 85 6.30 -0.41 14.56
CA ASN A 85 7.42 0.01 13.73
C ASN A 85 7.23 1.43 13.19
N PRO A 86 7.58 2.47 13.96
CA PRO A 86 7.42 3.88 13.58
C PRO A 86 8.38 4.33 12.45
N TYR A 87 9.24 3.46 11.96
CA TYR A 87 10.16 3.75 10.85
C TYR A 87 9.72 3.12 9.52
N GLN A 88 8.57 2.43 9.50
CA GLN A 88 8.04 1.79 8.30
C GLN A 88 7.33 2.82 7.40
N VAL A 89 8.08 3.43 6.50
CA VAL A 89 7.62 4.53 5.65
C VAL A 89 6.44 4.13 4.75
N ASP A 90 6.42 2.89 4.27
CA ASP A 90 5.33 2.36 3.44
C ASP A 90 3.99 2.36 4.17
N ALA A 91 4.00 2.08 5.47
CA ALA A 91 2.80 2.15 6.29
C ALA A 91 2.30 3.60 6.45
N TYR A 92 3.19 4.60 6.52
CA TYR A 92 2.78 6.02 6.52
C TYR A 92 2.13 6.42 5.21
N THR A 93 2.68 6.02 4.06
CA THR A 93 2.08 6.36 2.76
C THR A 93 0.72 5.68 2.56
N ALA A 94 0.58 4.43 2.99
CA ALA A 94 -0.70 3.72 2.96
C ALA A 94 -1.74 4.35 3.91
N TYR A 95 -1.33 4.71 5.11
CA TYR A 95 -2.17 5.42 6.08
C TYR A 95 -2.61 6.78 5.54
N ALA A 96 -1.69 7.57 4.99
CA ALA A 96 -2.02 8.87 4.39
C ALA A 96 -2.98 8.73 3.20
N SER A 97 -2.80 7.70 2.35
CA SER A 97 -3.73 7.39 1.26
C SER A 97 -5.11 7.04 1.79
N THR A 98 -5.18 6.33 2.91
CA THR A 98 -6.44 5.99 3.57
C THR A 98 -7.15 7.24 4.10
N LEU A 99 -6.42 8.14 4.76
CA LEU A 99 -6.96 9.43 5.23
C LEU A 99 -7.45 10.28 4.05
N ALA A 100 -6.68 10.36 2.97
CA ALA A 100 -7.07 11.08 1.76
C ALA A 100 -8.36 10.50 1.13
N ALA A 101 -8.50 9.17 1.09
CA ALA A 101 -9.70 8.50 0.61
C ALA A 101 -10.94 8.78 1.49
N LYS A 102 -10.75 9.03 2.79
CA LYS A 102 -11.78 9.50 3.72
C LYS A 102 -12.08 11.00 3.58
N GLY A 103 -11.32 11.74 2.77
CA GLY A 103 -11.42 13.20 2.61
C GLY A 103 -10.66 13.99 3.67
N ASP A 104 -9.90 13.34 4.54
CA ASP A 104 -9.11 13.98 5.60
C ASP A 104 -7.71 14.35 5.08
N PHE A 105 -7.68 15.32 4.17
CA PHE A 105 -6.47 15.73 3.46
C PHE A 105 -5.44 16.42 4.36
N GLU A 106 -5.86 17.14 5.39
CA GLU A 106 -4.95 17.84 6.30
C GLU A 106 -4.15 16.84 7.16
N ASN A 107 -4.80 15.82 7.70
CA ASN A 107 -4.13 14.76 8.42
C ASN A 107 -3.26 13.89 7.49
N ALA A 108 -3.73 13.60 6.27
CA ALA A 108 -2.93 12.92 5.26
C ALA A 108 -1.63 13.68 4.96
N LEU A 109 -1.70 15.01 4.79
CA LEU A 109 -0.53 15.86 4.57
C LEU A 109 0.43 15.82 5.76
N SER A 110 -0.09 15.88 6.98
CA SER A 110 0.72 15.80 8.19
C SER A 110 1.49 14.47 8.28
N VAL A 111 0.82 13.36 7.97
CA VAL A 111 1.42 12.01 7.94
C VAL A 111 2.51 11.91 6.86
N LEU A 112 2.27 12.47 5.65
CA LEU A 112 3.26 12.47 4.56
C LEU A 112 4.47 13.36 4.87
N ASN A 113 4.29 14.45 5.60
CA ASN A 113 5.40 15.27 6.07
C ASN A 113 6.29 14.52 7.07
N LEU A 114 5.70 13.72 7.98
CA LEU A 114 6.48 12.84 8.86
C LEU A 114 7.25 11.79 8.03
N ALA A 115 6.59 11.14 7.09
CA ALA A 115 7.22 10.15 6.21
C ALA A 115 8.40 10.74 5.42
N SER A 116 8.26 11.97 4.89
CA SER A 116 9.31 12.66 4.14
C SER A 116 10.53 13.00 4.99
N GLY A 117 10.35 13.24 6.29
CA GLY A 117 11.44 13.41 7.25
C GLY A 117 12.21 12.12 7.51
N LEU A 118 11.54 10.97 7.45
CA LEU A 118 12.18 9.66 7.65
C LEU A 118 12.93 9.17 6.39
N LYS A 119 12.40 9.45 5.20
CA LYS A 119 12.95 9.03 3.90
C LYS A 119 12.78 10.14 2.85
N PRO A 120 13.71 11.11 2.80
CA PRO A 120 13.61 12.27 1.93
C PRO A 120 13.87 11.97 0.45
N ASP A 121 14.27 10.76 0.10
CA ASP A 121 14.56 10.29 -1.26
C ASP A 121 13.46 9.37 -1.83
N LYS A 122 12.43 9.05 -1.04
CA LYS A 122 11.37 8.13 -1.47
C LYS A 122 10.32 8.85 -2.32
N VAL A 123 10.32 8.56 -3.62
CA VAL A 123 9.47 9.24 -4.63
C VAL A 123 7.97 9.07 -4.38
N GLU A 124 7.54 7.95 -3.82
CA GLU A 124 6.14 7.64 -3.52
C GLU A 124 5.56 8.64 -2.50
N ILE A 125 6.38 9.11 -1.55
CA ILE A 125 5.94 10.11 -0.56
C ILE A 125 5.63 11.43 -1.26
N PHE A 126 6.55 11.91 -2.11
CA PHE A 126 6.36 13.17 -2.82
C PHE A 126 5.20 13.09 -3.81
N PHE A 127 5.03 11.95 -4.48
CA PHE A 127 3.89 11.76 -5.37
C PHE A 127 2.56 11.84 -4.61
N SER A 128 2.43 11.11 -3.50
CA SER A 128 1.24 11.12 -2.65
C SER A 128 0.99 12.50 -2.05
N ARG A 129 2.05 13.18 -1.57
CA ARG A 129 1.95 14.52 -0.99
C ARG A 129 1.56 15.57 -2.02
N GLY A 130 2.08 15.47 -3.24
CA GLY A 130 1.66 16.30 -4.37
C GLY A 130 0.16 16.16 -4.67
N GLY A 131 -0.37 14.92 -4.63
CA GLY A 131 -1.80 14.66 -4.79
C GLY A 131 -2.64 15.27 -3.66
N VAL A 132 -2.20 15.12 -2.41
CA VAL A 132 -2.89 15.71 -1.26
C VAL A 132 -2.83 17.24 -1.31
N ASN A 133 -1.67 17.84 -1.64
CA ASN A 133 -1.54 19.28 -1.83
C ASN A 133 -2.47 19.80 -2.93
N PHE A 134 -2.62 19.05 -4.04
CA PHE A 134 -3.58 19.40 -5.09
C PHE A 134 -5.03 19.42 -4.59
N MET A 135 -5.43 18.44 -3.78
CA MET A 135 -6.77 18.37 -3.19
C MET A 135 -7.04 19.49 -2.19
N LEU A 136 -5.99 20.04 -1.58
CA LEU A 136 -6.02 21.19 -0.66
C LEU A 136 -5.87 22.53 -1.38
N ASP A 137 -5.90 22.58 -2.71
CA ASP A 137 -5.65 23.77 -3.55
C ASP A 137 -4.27 24.41 -3.33
N ARG A 138 -3.32 23.67 -2.73
CA ARG A 138 -1.92 24.09 -2.50
C ARG A 138 -1.08 23.80 -3.73
N TYR A 139 -1.41 24.48 -4.84
CA TYR A 139 -0.90 24.12 -6.17
C TYR A 139 0.62 24.27 -6.31
N GLU A 140 1.23 25.31 -5.72
CA GLU A 140 2.68 25.52 -5.74
C GLU A 140 3.42 24.39 -5.03
N ASP A 141 2.88 23.88 -3.92
CA ASP A 141 3.44 22.75 -3.19
C ASP A 141 3.31 21.46 -3.99
N ALA A 142 2.16 21.23 -4.62
CA ALA A 142 1.94 20.09 -5.52
C ALA A 142 2.94 20.10 -6.70
N VAL A 143 3.17 21.26 -7.35
CA VAL A 143 4.16 21.38 -8.42
C VAL A 143 5.56 21.06 -7.92
N ARG A 144 5.95 21.54 -6.73
CA ARG A 144 7.27 21.23 -6.15
C ARG A 144 7.44 19.72 -5.92
N ASP A 145 6.44 19.08 -5.33
CA ASP A 145 6.47 17.65 -5.03
C ASP A 145 6.57 16.82 -6.31
N TYR A 146 5.70 17.06 -7.29
CA TYR A 146 5.77 16.35 -8.59
C TYR A 146 7.06 16.63 -9.36
N THR A 147 7.63 17.85 -9.24
CA THR A 147 8.93 18.16 -9.84
C THR A 147 10.05 17.34 -9.20
N SER A 148 10.01 17.17 -7.88
CA SER A 148 10.95 16.30 -7.17
C SER A 148 10.87 14.85 -7.67
N VAL A 149 9.65 14.32 -7.84
CA VAL A 149 9.46 12.97 -8.42
C VAL A 149 10.01 12.89 -9.84
N ILE A 150 9.72 13.85 -10.71
CA ILE A 150 10.21 13.87 -12.11
C ILE A 150 11.74 13.87 -12.17
N ASN A 151 12.40 14.61 -11.29
CA ASN A 151 13.87 14.69 -11.25
C ASN A 151 14.51 13.36 -10.80
N LEU A 152 13.86 12.61 -9.95
CA LEU A 152 14.35 11.32 -9.43
C LEU A 152 13.92 10.16 -10.33
N HIS A 153 12.67 10.17 -10.76
CA HIS A 153 12.04 9.10 -11.49
C HIS A 153 10.98 9.66 -12.48
N PRO A 154 11.39 10.08 -13.68
CA PRO A 154 10.46 10.61 -14.67
C PRO A 154 9.49 9.52 -15.15
N ALA A 155 8.19 9.75 -15.00
CA ALA A 155 7.12 8.86 -15.42
C ALA A 155 5.96 9.64 -16.03
N ALA A 156 5.25 9.05 -16.99
CA ALA A 156 4.15 9.72 -17.71
C ALA A 156 3.05 10.19 -16.75
N GLU A 157 2.75 9.38 -15.72
CA GLU A 157 1.75 9.68 -14.71
C GLU A 157 2.07 10.96 -13.93
N VAL A 158 3.35 11.18 -13.63
CA VAL A 158 3.78 12.36 -12.86
C VAL A 158 3.71 13.63 -13.67
N TYR A 159 4.09 13.57 -14.98
CA TYR A 159 3.90 14.68 -15.89
C TYR A 159 2.43 15.02 -16.07
N ASN A 160 1.55 14.00 -16.22
CA ASN A 160 0.11 14.22 -16.28
C ASN A 160 -0.43 14.86 -14.99
N ALA A 161 0.01 14.39 -13.83
CA ALA A 161 -0.39 14.95 -12.55
C ALA A 161 0.05 16.41 -12.41
N ARG A 162 1.32 16.75 -12.74
CA ARG A 162 1.79 18.13 -12.68
C ARG A 162 1.11 19.01 -13.73
N GLY A 163 0.89 18.51 -14.93
CA GLY A 163 0.12 19.18 -15.97
C GLY A 163 -1.30 19.54 -15.51
N ALA A 164 -1.98 18.64 -14.80
CA ALA A 164 -3.29 18.92 -14.23
C ALA A 164 -3.23 20.04 -13.18
N VAL A 165 -2.18 20.09 -12.35
CA VAL A 165 -1.95 21.20 -11.42
C VAL A 165 -1.77 22.52 -12.19
N TYR A 166 -0.93 22.55 -13.23
CA TYR A 166 -0.73 23.74 -14.06
C TYR A 166 -2.03 24.22 -14.72
N MET A 167 -2.90 23.30 -15.15
CA MET A 167 -4.24 23.68 -15.65
C MET A 167 -5.07 24.40 -14.58
N LYS A 168 -5.07 23.91 -13.36
CA LYS A 168 -5.77 24.58 -12.24
C LYS A 168 -5.20 25.96 -11.91
N MET A 169 -3.89 26.15 -12.12
CA MET A 169 -3.21 27.44 -11.93
C MET A 169 -3.40 28.40 -13.14
N GLY A 170 -4.07 27.99 -14.22
CA GLY A 170 -4.20 28.77 -15.45
C GLY A 170 -2.92 28.83 -16.29
N LYS A 171 -1.91 28.00 -16.00
CA LYS A 171 -0.62 27.95 -16.70
C LYS A 171 -0.69 26.94 -17.86
N THR A 172 -1.51 27.27 -18.88
CA THR A 172 -1.85 26.34 -19.98
C THR A 172 -0.64 25.85 -20.77
N ASP A 173 0.33 26.74 -21.09
CA ASP A 173 1.53 26.38 -21.85
C ASP A 173 2.39 25.33 -21.12
N LEU A 174 2.51 25.46 -19.78
CA LEU A 174 3.23 24.49 -18.96
C LEU A 174 2.49 23.16 -18.88
N ALA A 175 1.17 23.21 -18.78
CA ALA A 175 0.33 22.01 -18.77
C ALA A 175 0.43 21.24 -20.10
N GLU A 176 0.33 21.93 -21.24
CA GLU A 176 0.48 21.31 -22.57
C GLU A 176 1.86 20.67 -22.74
N LYS A 177 2.91 21.35 -22.31
CA LYS A 177 4.27 20.80 -22.33
C LYS A 177 4.36 19.50 -21.55
N ASP A 178 3.81 19.45 -20.33
CA ASP A 178 3.84 18.24 -19.51
C ASP A 178 3.00 17.11 -20.14
N PHE A 179 1.79 17.39 -20.61
CA PHE A 179 0.96 16.40 -21.29
C PHE A 179 1.60 15.86 -22.57
N ASN A 180 2.27 16.71 -23.35
CA ASN A 180 3.00 16.28 -24.53
C ASN A 180 4.21 15.42 -24.16
N THR A 181 4.93 15.77 -23.08
CA THR A 181 6.02 14.94 -22.56
C THR A 181 5.51 13.57 -22.14
N ALA A 182 4.40 13.51 -21.42
CA ALA A 182 3.78 12.25 -21.01
C ALA A 182 3.39 11.34 -22.20
N LYS A 183 2.97 11.93 -23.34
CA LYS A 183 2.57 11.18 -24.54
C LYS A 183 3.76 10.71 -25.38
N THR A 184 4.82 11.51 -25.46
CA THR A 184 5.90 11.31 -26.47
C THR A 184 7.14 10.66 -25.89
N ALA A 185 7.38 10.80 -24.58
CA ALA A 185 8.51 10.17 -23.96
C ALA A 185 8.32 8.66 -23.94
N LYS A 186 9.34 7.89 -24.36
CA LYS A 186 9.46 6.46 -24.05
C LYS A 186 9.80 6.32 -22.56
N ILE A 187 8.92 6.87 -21.72
CA ILE A 187 9.04 6.79 -20.26
C ILE A 187 8.56 5.40 -19.89
N PRO A 188 9.29 4.65 -19.07
CA PRO A 188 8.83 3.36 -18.60
C PRO A 188 7.41 3.48 -18.06
N GLU A 189 6.47 2.69 -18.60
CA GLU A 189 5.13 2.59 -18.04
C GLU A 189 5.25 2.07 -16.61
N LYS A 190 4.71 2.82 -15.67
CA LYS A 190 4.50 2.51 -14.26
C LYS A 190 5.60 2.92 -13.30
N LEU A 191 5.41 4.10 -12.70
CA LEU A 191 5.56 4.21 -11.25
C LEU A 191 4.42 3.34 -10.67
N ASN A 192 4.71 2.10 -10.31
CA ASN A 192 3.70 1.24 -9.72
C ASN A 192 3.53 1.65 -8.25
N ILE A 193 2.74 2.70 -8.02
CA ILE A 193 2.43 3.25 -6.68
C ILE A 193 1.68 2.21 -5.83
N TYR A 194 1.22 1.13 -6.45
CA TYR A 194 0.49 0.04 -5.83
C TYR A 194 1.33 -1.24 -5.66
N SER A 195 2.64 -1.23 -6.04
CA SER A 195 3.52 -2.36 -5.79
C SER A 195 4.00 -2.43 -4.33
N MET A 196 3.13 -2.10 -3.38
CA MET A 196 3.37 -2.38 -1.96
C MET A 196 3.04 -3.84 -1.60
N VAL A 197 2.91 -4.73 -2.59
CA VAL A 197 2.57 -6.15 -2.42
C VAL A 197 3.43 -7.03 -3.35
N ASP A 198 4.75 -6.79 -3.37
CA ASP A 198 5.74 -7.77 -3.86
C ASP A 198 6.78 -8.06 -2.77
#